data_134d6f3319d4e0b8ca40e4912b26823b
#
_entry.id   134d6f3319d4e0b8ca40e4912b26823b
#
_cell.length_a   1.000
_cell.length_b   1.000
_cell.length_c   1.000
_cell.angle_alpha   90.00
_cell.angle_beta   90.00
_cell.angle_gamma   90.00
#
_symmetry.space_group_name_H-M   'P 1'
#
loop_
_entity.id
_entity.type
_entity.pdbx_description
1 polymer ?
#
loop_
_entity_poly.entity_id
_entity_poly.type
_entity_poly.pdbx_seq_one_letter_code
_entity_poly.pdbx_strand_id
1 'polypeptide(L)'
;MSAAPTRIHFVTGRLAEHSLRQVLERLAARAGFEATVQVMPITVAALMPTPWIARRLEVPAGSDRVIIPGACRGPLEAFAEVSPVPVERGPEDLRGLDEFFGQKSRDLADYGQHDIEIIAEINHAPRLSQASLLAEARRLVAAGADRIDVGCDPGDSWSGVGDAVRMLVAEGMRVSIDSFERREVEAAVKAGATLVLSVNSANAEAAVDWGSEVVVVPDVPATLE
;
A
#
# COMPACT_ATOMS: atom_id res chain seq x y z
N MET A 1 13.82 -36.78 -19.16
CA MET A 1 12.80 -36.02 -19.91
C MET A 1 12.36 -34.89 -18.96
N SER A 2 12.65 -33.65 -19.30
CA SER A 2 12.16 -32.49 -18.49
C SER A 2 10.65 -32.41 -18.66
N ALA A 3 9.90 -32.36 -17.59
CA ALA A 3 8.46 -32.06 -17.67
C ALA A 3 8.26 -30.69 -18.31
N ALA A 4 7.19 -30.56 -19.10
CA ALA A 4 6.84 -29.25 -19.66
C ALA A 4 6.64 -28.23 -18.51
N PRO A 5 7.05 -26.97 -18.70
CA PRO A 5 6.88 -25.96 -17.66
C PRO A 5 5.38 -25.73 -17.39
N THR A 6 5.03 -25.53 -16.13
CA THR A 6 3.68 -25.15 -15.72
C THR A 6 3.31 -23.81 -16.37
N ARG A 7 2.11 -23.70 -16.92
CA ARG A 7 1.61 -22.47 -17.56
C ARG A 7 0.61 -21.77 -16.65
N ILE A 8 0.93 -20.57 -16.24
CA ILE A 8 0.14 -19.81 -15.28
C ILE A 8 -0.40 -18.55 -15.94
N HIS A 9 -1.72 -18.37 -15.85
CA HIS A 9 -2.41 -17.19 -16.36
C HIS A 9 -2.68 -16.21 -15.22
N PHE A 10 -2.14 -15.00 -15.33
CA PHE A 10 -2.29 -13.95 -14.34
C PHE A 10 -3.33 -12.92 -14.80
N VAL A 11 -4.16 -12.45 -13.86
CA VAL A 11 -5.13 -11.39 -14.10
C VAL A 11 -4.72 -10.14 -13.34
N THR A 12 -4.84 -8.97 -13.97
CA THR A 12 -4.50 -7.68 -13.32
C THR A 12 -5.35 -6.53 -13.87
N GLY A 13 -5.24 -5.35 -13.26
CA GLY A 13 -5.74 -4.08 -13.78
C GLY A 13 -4.65 -3.28 -14.49
N ARG A 14 -5.04 -2.21 -15.18
CA ARG A 14 -4.11 -1.42 -16.02
C ARG A 14 -2.94 -0.83 -15.25
N LEU A 15 -3.19 -0.33 -14.03
CA LEU A 15 -2.16 0.34 -13.23
C LEU A 15 -1.01 -0.60 -12.82
N ALA A 16 -1.33 -1.87 -12.52
CA ALA A 16 -0.34 -2.84 -12.06
C ALA A 16 0.28 -3.66 -13.19
N GLU A 17 -0.16 -3.52 -14.45
CA GLU A 17 0.31 -4.33 -15.58
C GLU A 17 1.82 -4.30 -15.74
N HIS A 18 2.40 -3.12 -15.81
CA HIS A 18 3.84 -2.97 -16.03
C HIS A 18 4.66 -3.63 -14.92
N SER A 19 4.32 -3.36 -13.67
CA SER A 19 4.99 -3.92 -12.50
C SER A 19 4.84 -5.44 -12.43
N LEU A 20 3.63 -5.96 -12.71
CA LEU A 20 3.39 -7.40 -12.75
C LEU A 20 4.26 -8.08 -13.81
N ARG A 21 4.32 -7.56 -15.04
CA ARG A 21 5.13 -8.11 -16.11
C ARG A 21 6.62 -8.15 -15.76
N GLN A 22 7.14 -7.09 -15.14
CA GLN A 22 8.53 -7.04 -14.67
C GLN A 22 8.82 -8.10 -13.58
N VAL A 23 7.90 -8.30 -12.64
CA VAL A 23 8.04 -9.32 -11.61
C VAL A 23 8.01 -10.71 -12.25
N LEU A 24 7.06 -10.98 -13.14
CA LEU A 24 6.88 -12.28 -13.78
C LEU A 24 8.06 -12.66 -14.68
N GLU A 25 8.66 -11.71 -15.41
CA GLU A 25 9.84 -11.95 -16.23
C GLU A 25 10.99 -12.57 -15.43
N ARG A 26 11.23 -12.07 -14.23
CA ARG A 26 12.28 -12.57 -13.34
C ARG A 26 11.87 -13.83 -12.60
N LEU A 27 10.62 -13.87 -12.12
CA LEU A 27 10.11 -14.94 -11.28
C LEU A 27 9.88 -16.23 -12.08
N ALA A 28 9.31 -16.13 -13.29
CA ALA A 28 9.01 -17.29 -14.12
C ALA A 28 10.27 -18.09 -14.46
N ALA A 29 11.37 -17.40 -14.80
CA ALA A 29 12.65 -18.06 -15.07
C ALA A 29 13.21 -18.79 -13.82
N ARG A 30 13.03 -18.23 -12.63
CA ARG A 30 13.53 -18.81 -11.36
C ARG A 30 12.65 -19.95 -10.84
N ALA A 31 11.35 -19.80 -10.96
CA ALA A 31 10.36 -20.74 -10.44
C ALA A 31 9.97 -21.84 -11.46
N GLY A 32 10.44 -21.73 -12.71
CA GLY A 32 10.26 -22.77 -13.74
C GLY A 32 8.84 -22.85 -14.31
N PHE A 33 8.17 -21.72 -14.54
CA PHE A 33 6.86 -21.66 -15.17
C PHE A 33 6.82 -20.68 -16.35
N GLU A 34 5.81 -20.82 -17.21
CA GLU A 34 5.47 -19.85 -18.25
C GLU A 34 4.31 -18.96 -17.77
N ALA A 35 4.40 -17.65 -17.98
CA ALA A 35 3.39 -16.70 -17.57
C ALA A 35 2.67 -16.05 -18.74
N THR A 36 1.34 -15.95 -18.65
CA THR A 36 0.53 -15.10 -19.51
C THR A 36 -0.23 -14.09 -18.64
N VAL A 37 -0.57 -12.93 -19.18
CA VAL A 37 -1.22 -11.85 -18.40
C VAL A 37 -2.44 -11.33 -19.15
N GLN A 38 -3.60 -11.37 -18.50
CA GLN A 38 -4.79 -10.66 -18.93
C GLN A 38 -4.96 -9.37 -18.15
N VAL A 39 -5.05 -8.26 -18.87
CA VAL A 39 -5.28 -6.93 -18.29
C VAL A 39 -6.76 -6.59 -18.39
N MET A 40 -7.42 -6.50 -17.27
CA MET A 40 -8.84 -6.16 -17.18
C MET A 40 -9.07 -4.67 -17.46
N PRO A 41 -10.24 -4.29 -18.01
CA PRO A 41 -10.57 -2.90 -18.34
C PRO A 41 -10.92 -2.06 -17.11
N ILE A 42 -10.08 -2.14 -16.06
CA ILE A 42 -10.17 -1.38 -14.81
C ILE A 42 -8.79 -0.86 -14.42
N THR A 43 -8.72 0.29 -13.80
CA THR A 43 -7.44 0.89 -13.38
C THR A 43 -6.84 0.14 -12.20
N VAL A 44 -7.60 -0.05 -11.12
CA VAL A 44 -7.14 -0.64 -9.86
C VAL A 44 -7.60 -2.09 -9.75
N ALA A 45 -6.66 -3.03 -9.76
CA ALA A 45 -6.93 -4.46 -9.70
C ALA A 45 -7.70 -4.90 -8.44
N ALA A 46 -7.39 -4.32 -7.29
CA ALA A 46 -8.02 -4.64 -6.01
C ALA A 46 -9.54 -4.36 -5.97
N LEU A 47 -10.05 -3.54 -6.88
CA LEU A 47 -11.48 -3.19 -6.95
C LEU A 47 -12.31 -4.20 -7.76
N MET A 48 -11.71 -5.27 -8.27
CA MET A 48 -12.42 -6.27 -9.06
C MET A 48 -13.10 -7.32 -8.16
N PRO A 49 -14.45 -7.39 -8.10
CA PRO A 49 -15.12 -8.53 -7.48
C PRO A 49 -14.95 -9.80 -8.33
N THR A 50 -14.81 -10.96 -7.69
CA THR A 50 -14.63 -12.25 -8.41
C THR A 50 -15.72 -12.54 -9.45
N PRO A 51 -17.04 -12.26 -9.24
CA PRO A 51 -18.04 -12.46 -10.29
C PRO A 51 -17.88 -11.51 -11.48
N TRP A 52 -17.27 -10.34 -11.29
CA TRP A 52 -16.98 -9.40 -12.38
C TRP A 52 -15.80 -9.88 -13.22
N ILE A 53 -14.74 -10.44 -12.56
CA ILE A 53 -13.61 -11.08 -13.24
C ILE A 53 -14.10 -12.29 -14.05
N ALA A 54 -14.87 -13.18 -13.42
CA ALA A 54 -15.37 -14.41 -14.03
C ALA A 54 -16.07 -14.17 -15.38
N ARG A 55 -16.88 -13.12 -15.48
CA ARG A 55 -17.57 -12.75 -16.73
C ARG A 55 -16.65 -12.24 -17.86
N ARG A 56 -15.38 -11.96 -17.57
CA ARG A 56 -14.40 -11.38 -18.51
C ARG A 56 -13.14 -12.18 -18.63
N LEU A 57 -13.06 -13.26 -17.87
CA LEU A 57 -11.88 -14.13 -17.84
C LEU A 57 -11.75 -14.88 -19.16
N GLU A 58 -10.62 -14.77 -19.80
CA GLU A 58 -10.24 -15.48 -21.01
C GLU A 58 -9.00 -16.33 -20.70
N VAL A 59 -9.22 -17.61 -20.42
CA VAL A 59 -8.13 -18.53 -20.06
C VAL A 59 -7.48 -19.07 -21.34
N PRO A 60 -6.17 -18.79 -21.61
CA PRO A 60 -5.48 -19.33 -22.75
C PRO A 60 -5.42 -20.86 -22.73
N ALA A 61 -5.56 -21.49 -23.90
CA ALA A 61 -5.46 -22.94 -24.01
C ALA A 61 -4.09 -23.45 -23.49
N GLY A 62 -4.13 -24.51 -22.71
CA GLY A 62 -2.93 -25.09 -22.10
C GLY A 62 -2.45 -24.39 -20.85
N SER A 63 -3.23 -23.45 -20.29
CA SER A 63 -3.00 -22.96 -18.92
C SER A 63 -3.28 -24.07 -17.91
N ASP A 64 -2.48 -24.17 -16.86
CA ASP A 64 -2.65 -25.14 -15.77
C ASP A 64 -3.40 -24.52 -14.58
N ARG A 65 -3.31 -23.20 -14.39
CA ARG A 65 -4.04 -22.45 -13.37
C ARG A 65 -4.10 -20.96 -13.71
N VAL A 66 -5.02 -20.27 -13.02
CA VAL A 66 -5.20 -18.82 -13.10
C VAL A 66 -4.91 -18.21 -11.72
N ILE A 67 -4.18 -17.10 -11.69
CA ILE A 67 -3.94 -16.31 -10.47
C ILE A 67 -4.59 -14.94 -10.63
N ILE A 68 -5.52 -14.63 -9.71
CA ILE A 68 -6.15 -13.32 -9.59
C ILE A 68 -5.50 -12.53 -8.45
N PRO A 69 -5.59 -11.17 -8.43
CA PRO A 69 -5.04 -10.37 -7.34
C PRO A 69 -5.63 -10.76 -5.97
N GLY A 70 -4.78 -10.84 -4.95
CA GLY A 70 -5.18 -11.29 -3.60
C GLY A 70 -6.25 -10.40 -2.95
N ALA A 71 -6.21 -9.10 -3.21
CA ALA A 71 -7.18 -8.13 -2.69
C ALA A 71 -8.59 -8.21 -3.34
N CYS A 72 -8.78 -9.02 -4.40
CA CYS A 72 -10.08 -9.19 -5.05
C CYS A 72 -11.08 -9.86 -4.11
N ARG A 73 -12.27 -9.28 -3.95
CA ARG A 73 -13.30 -9.78 -3.04
C ARG A 73 -14.32 -10.68 -3.75
N GLY A 74 -14.94 -11.58 -2.98
CA GLY A 74 -16.00 -12.46 -3.43
C GLY A 74 -15.58 -13.94 -3.47
N PRO A 75 -16.52 -14.86 -3.71
CA PRO A 75 -16.27 -16.30 -3.70
C PRO A 75 -15.50 -16.75 -4.95
N LEU A 76 -14.58 -17.73 -4.82
CA LEU A 76 -13.87 -18.32 -5.96
C LEU A 76 -14.77 -19.26 -6.77
N GLU A 77 -15.85 -19.74 -6.21
CA GLU A 77 -16.87 -20.54 -6.87
C GLU A 77 -17.46 -19.85 -8.10
N ALA A 78 -17.37 -18.52 -8.18
CA ALA A 78 -17.74 -17.75 -9.37
C ALA A 78 -17.00 -18.17 -10.65
N PHE A 79 -15.85 -18.85 -10.52
CA PHE A 79 -15.06 -19.33 -11.65
C PHE A 79 -15.35 -20.77 -12.06
N ALA A 80 -16.13 -21.52 -11.28
CA ALA A 80 -16.33 -22.95 -11.49
C ALA A 80 -16.88 -23.31 -12.88
N GLU A 81 -17.75 -22.44 -13.44
CA GLU A 81 -18.39 -22.69 -14.75
C GLU A 81 -17.63 -22.04 -15.92
N VAL A 82 -16.70 -21.11 -15.64
CA VAL A 82 -16.06 -20.28 -16.68
C VAL A 82 -14.56 -20.55 -16.86
N SER A 83 -13.92 -21.18 -15.89
CA SER A 83 -12.51 -21.53 -15.98
C SER A 83 -12.32 -23.05 -16.11
N PRO A 84 -11.61 -23.52 -17.14
CA PRO A 84 -11.31 -24.95 -17.30
C PRO A 84 -10.21 -25.43 -16.33
N VAL A 85 -9.59 -24.51 -15.60
CA VAL A 85 -8.47 -24.78 -14.69
C VAL A 85 -8.69 -24.09 -13.34
N PRO A 86 -8.03 -24.53 -12.26
CA PRO A 86 -8.14 -23.90 -10.94
C PRO A 86 -7.83 -22.41 -10.98
N VAL A 87 -8.64 -21.62 -10.25
CA VAL A 87 -8.43 -20.19 -10.03
C VAL A 87 -8.13 -19.97 -8.56
N GLU A 88 -7.03 -19.30 -8.27
CA GLU A 88 -6.58 -19.01 -6.91
C GLU A 88 -6.24 -17.53 -6.73
N ARG A 89 -6.27 -17.07 -5.49
CA ARG A 89 -5.78 -15.73 -5.15
C ARG A 89 -4.28 -15.77 -4.97
N GLY A 90 -3.60 -14.86 -5.63
CA GLY A 90 -2.21 -14.52 -5.33
C GLY A 90 -2.09 -13.69 -4.03
N PRO A 91 -0.92 -13.17 -3.74
CA PRO A 91 -0.70 -12.25 -2.64
C PRO A 91 -1.44 -10.91 -2.88
N GLU A 92 -1.70 -10.17 -1.82
CA GLU A 92 -2.32 -8.84 -1.91
C GLU A 92 -1.38 -7.82 -2.57
N ASP A 93 -0.06 -7.99 -2.35
CA ASP A 93 0.99 -7.16 -2.92
C ASP A 93 1.86 -7.99 -3.90
N LEU A 94 2.23 -7.39 -5.03
CA LEU A 94 3.10 -8.04 -6.04
C LEU A 94 4.47 -8.46 -5.47
N ARG A 95 4.97 -7.78 -4.45
CA ARG A 95 6.21 -8.13 -3.76
C ARG A 95 6.15 -9.48 -3.06
N GLY A 96 4.95 -9.93 -2.69
CA GLY A 96 4.72 -11.25 -2.13
C GLY A 96 4.73 -12.40 -3.14
N LEU A 97 4.83 -12.13 -4.44
CA LEU A 97 4.83 -13.18 -5.46
C LEU A 97 6.04 -14.13 -5.36
N ASP A 98 7.21 -13.63 -5.03
CA ASP A 98 8.40 -14.50 -4.84
C ASP A 98 8.11 -15.55 -3.76
N GLU A 99 7.61 -15.13 -2.59
CA GLU A 99 7.27 -16.03 -1.48
C GLU A 99 6.10 -16.95 -1.82
N PHE A 100 5.07 -16.45 -2.51
CA PHE A 100 3.93 -17.23 -2.97
C PHE A 100 4.35 -18.42 -3.86
N PHE A 101 5.43 -18.27 -4.63
CA PHE A 101 6.03 -19.33 -5.44
C PHE A 101 7.17 -20.07 -4.73
N GLY A 102 7.28 -19.95 -3.41
CA GLY A 102 8.30 -20.63 -2.61
C GLY A 102 9.74 -20.17 -2.91
N GLN A 103 9.89 -19.03 -3.57
CA GLN A 103 11.18 -18.41 -3.78
C GLN A 103 11.51 -17.58 -2.54
N LYS A 104 12.80 -17.57 -2.15
CA LYS A 104 13.22 -16.64 -1.10
C LYS A 104 12.92 -15.22 -1.58
N SER A 105 12.20 -14.46 -0.75
CA SER A 105 12.10 -13.01 -0.88
C SER A 105 13.51 -12.46 -1.11
N ARG A 106 13.65 -11.43 -1.95
CA ARG A 106 14.91 -10.70 -2.06
C ARG A 106 15.36 -10.37 -0.65
N ASP A 107 16.56 -10.82 -0.28
CA ASP A 107 17.17 -10.38 0.97
C ASP A 107 17.08 -8.85 0.98
N LEU A 108 16.48 -8.31 2.02
CA LEU A 108 16.51 -6.87 2.32
C LEU A 108 17.93 -6.44 2.74
N ALA A 109 18.97 -7.15 2.28
CA ALA A 109 20.36 -6.91 2.63
C ALA A 109 20.80 -5.47 2.31
N ASP A 110 20.14 -4.82 1.35
CA ASP A 110 20.39 -3.42 1.00
C ASP A 110 19.37 -2.46 1.64
N TYR A 111 18.43 -2.97 2.44
CA TYR A 111 17.45 -2.13 3.13
C TYR A 111 18.17 -1.33 4.23
N GLY A 112 17.96 -0.02 4.23
CA GLY A 112 18.64 0.87 5.18
C GLY A 112 20.02 1.37 4.72
N GLN A 113 20.49 0.99 3.52
CA GLN A 113 21.68 1.58 2.91
C GLN A 113 21.39 2.87 2.14
N HIS A 114 20.11 3.21 1.98
CA HIS A 114 19.67 4.45 1.35
C HIS A 114 19.38 5.50 2.42
N ASP A 115 19.69 6.75 2.12
CA ASP A 115 19.39 7.93 2.93
C ASP A 115 17.97 8.50 2.68
N ILE A 116 17.08 7.68 2.07
CA ILE A 116 15.68 8.01 1.85
C ILE A 116 14.88 7.59 3.07
N GLU A 117 14.24 8.56 3.73
CA GLU A 117 13.35 8.33 4.86
C GLU A 117 12.01 7.75 4.39
N ILE A 118 11.57 6.65 5.01
CA ILE A 118 10.28 6.03 4.77
C ILE A 118 9.28 6.55 5.80
N ILE A 119 8.29 7.30 5.33
CA ILE A 119 7.16 7.77 6.14
C ILE A 119 5.99 6.82 5.94
N ALA A 120 5.48 6.22 7.01
CA ALA A 120 4.32 5.34 6.97
C ALA A 120 3.13 5.98 7.68
N GLU A 121 2.05 6.20 6.93
CA GLU A 121 0.84 6.82 7.43
C GLU A 121 -0.08 5.82 8.14
N ILE A 122 -0.60 6.24 9.30
CA ILE A 122 -1.75 5.64 9.95
C ILE A 122 -2.97 6.47 9.56
N ASN A 123 -3.61 6.07 8.48
CA ASN A 123 -4.75 6.78 7.93
C ASN A 123 -5.97 6.68 8.86
N HIS A 124 -6.75 7.75 8.96
CA HIS A 124 -7.91 7.82 9.86
C HIS A 124 -7.58 7.53 11.33
N ALA A 125 -6.45 8.01 11.83
CA ALA A 125 -6.01 7.80 13.20
C ALA A 125 -7.06 8.17 14.27
N PRO A 126 -7.91 9.20 14.08
CA PRO A 126 -9.00 9.54 15.04
C PRO A 126 -9.97 8.41 15.33
N ARG A 127 -10.12 7.44 14.40
CA ARG A 127 -11.06 6.32 14.53
C ARG A 127 -10.48 5.14 15.32
N LEU A 128 -9.20 5.19 15.63
CA LEU A 128 -8.51 4.13 16.36
C LEU A 128 -8.50 4.39 17.87
N SER A 129 -8.59 3.32 18.65
CA SER A 129 -8.22 3.41 20.05
C SER A 129 -6.71 3.67 20.18
N GLN A 130 -6.26 4.28 21.29
CA GLN A 130 -4.83 4.48 21.55
C GLN A 130 -4.03 3.16 21.47
N ALA A 131 -4.59 2.07 21.98
CA ALA A 131 -3.95 0.77 21.92
C ALA A 131 -3.80 0.25 20.47
N SER A 132 -4.84 0.43 19.64
CA SER A 132 -4.81 0.04 18.24
C SER A 132 -3.85 0.90 17.42
N LEU A 133 -3.83 2.20 17.67
CA LEU A 133 -2.92 3.14 17.03
C LEU A 133 -1.46 2.80 17.34
N LEU A 134 -1.15 2.53 18.62
CA LEU A 134 0.19 2.13 19.03
C LEU A 134 0.61 0.77 18.43
N ALA A 135 -0.30 -0.20 18.39
CA ALA A 135 -0.02 -1.50 17.79
C ALA A 135 0.29 -1.38 16.30
N GLU A 136 -0.47 -0.54 15.58
CA GLU A 136 -0.23 -0.28 14.16
C GLU A 136 1.10 0.45 13.93
N ALA A 137 1.41 1.47 14.72
CA ALA A 137 2.67 2.19 14.64
C ALA A 137 3.88 1.24 14.85
N ARG A 138 3.82 0.37 15.86
CA ARG A 138 4.87 -0.63 16.12
C ARG A 138 5.02 -1.61 14.94
N ARG A 139 3.91 -2.01 14.33
CA ARG A 139 3.91 -2.88 13.13
C ARG A 139 4.62 -2.19 11.95
N LEU A 140 4.32 -0.92 11.71
CA LEU A 140 4.92 -0.13 10.63
C LEU A 140 6.42 0.09 10.85
N VAL A 141 6.84 0.41 12.08
CA VAL A 141 8.27 0.53 12.42
C VAL A 141 9.00 -0.81 12.23
N ALA A 142 8.39 -1.91 12.67
CA ALA A 142 8.96 -3.25 12.46
C ALA A 142 9.03 -3.64 10.98
N ALA A 143 8.16 -3.08 10.14
CA ALA A 143 8.19 -3.23 8.69
C ALA A 143 9.19 -2.30 7.99
N GLY A 144 9.86 -1.39 8.75
CA GLY A 144 10.93 -0.54 8.25
C GLY A 144 10.54 0.92 8.03
N ALA A 145 9.47 1.41 8.63
CA ALA A 145 9.17 2.84 8.62
C ALA A 145 10.16 3.60 9.53
N ASP A 146 10.71 4.69 9.02
CA ASP A 146 11.59 5.60 9.75
C ASP A 146 10.81 6.66 10.52
N ARG A 147 9.60 6.98 10.05
CA ARG A 147 8.69 7.95 10.65
C ARG A 147 7.25 7.45 10.56
N ILE A 148 6.48 7.68 11.60
CA ILE A 148 5.04 7.41 11.63
C ILE A 148 4.29 8.71 11.36
N ASP A 149 3.47 8.69 10.34
CA ASP A 149 2.58 9.80 10.03
C ASP A 149 1.18 9.56 10.61
N VAL A 150 0.69 10.57 11.31
CA VAL A 150 -0.64 10.53 11.93
C VAL A 150 -1.63 11.25 11.02
N GLY A 151 -2.39 10.47 10.23
CA GLY A 151 -3.41 10.99 9.31
C GLY A 151 -4.72 11.30 10.03
N CYS A 152 -5.15 12.57 9.97
CA CYS A 152 -6.43 13.04 10.51
C CYS A 152 -7.58 12.91 9.50
N ASP A 153 -8.82 12.97 9.97
CA ASP A 153 -10.00 12.96 9.10
C ASP A 153 -10.32 14.39 8.62
N PRO A 154 -10.48 14.61 7.30
CA PRO A 154 -10.87 15.91 6.79
C PRO A 154 -12.25 16.37 7.31
N GLY A 155 -12.33 17.60 7.79
CA GLY A 155 -13.59 18.23 8.20
C GLY A 155 -14.02 18.00 9.65
N ASP A 156 -13.38 17.07 10.36
CA ASP A 156 -13.61 16.84 11.79
C ASP A 156 -12.36 17.22 12.58
N SER A 157 -12.51 17.96 13.68
CA SER A 157 -11.36 18.31 14.54
C SER A 157 -11.16 17.26 15.61
N TRP A 158 -9.97 16.67 15.64
CA TRP A 158 -9.60 15.66 16.63
C TRP A 158 -8.83 16.22 17.81
N SER A 159 -9.50 16.38 18.93
CA SER A 159 -8.87 16.89 20.18
C SER A 159 -7.82 15.95 20.78
N GLY A 160 -7.83 14.66 20.43
CA GLY A 160 -6.93 13.64 20.95
C GLY A 160 -5.57 13.55 20.25
N VAL A 161 -5.32 14.33 19.20
CA VAL A 161 -4.12 14.24 18.37
C VAL A 161 -2.83 14.45 19.19
N GLY A 162 -2.81 15.42 20.08
CA GLY A 162 -1.64 15.70 20.94
C GLY A 162 -1.29 14.53 21.87
N ASP A 163 -2.29 13.83 22.41
CA ASP A 163 -2.06 12.66 23.26
C ASP A 163 -1.56 11.46 22.43
N ALA A 164 -2.09 11.27 21.24
CA ALA A 164 -1.64 10.25 20.31
C ALA A 164 -0.17 10.46 19.91
N VAL A 165 0.17 11.67 19.48
CA VAL A 165 1.56 12.01 19.11
C VAL A 165 2.51 11.84 20.30
N ARG A 166 2.13 12.33 21.47
CA ARG A 166 2.96 12.19 22.69
C ARG A 166 3.22 10.73 23.05
N MET A 167 2.22 9.88 22.90
CA MET A 167 2.34 8.44 23.12
C MET A 167 3.36 7.82 22.15
N LEU A 168 3.29 8.13 20.86
CA LEU A 168 4.20 7.59 19.85
C LEU A 168 5.64 8.11 20.07
N VAL A 169 5.79 9.39 20.40
CA VAL A 169 7.10 10.00 20.71
C VAL A 169 7.71 9.36 21.95
N ALA A 170 6.90 9.06 22.98
CA ALA A 170 7.36 8.38 24.19
C ALA A 170 7.87 6.95 23.92
N GLU A 171 7.40 6.31 22.86
CA GLU A 171 7.92 5.01 22.35
C GLU A 171 9.22 5.15 21.53
N GLY A 172 9.75 6.36 21.40
CA GLY A 172 10.96 6.63 20.63
C GLY A 172 10.76 6.77 19.13
N MET A 173 9.51 6.89 18.67
CA MET A 173 9.20 7.04 17.25
C MET A 173 9.35 8.48 16.79
N ARG A 174 9.84 8.70 15.58
CA ARG A 174 9.73 9.97 14.88
C ARG A 174 8.31 10.10 14.33
N VAL A 175 7.68 11.24 14.53
CA VAL A 175 6.27 11.43 14.19
C VAL A 175 6.10 12.63 13.26
N SER A 176 5.25 12.49 12.24
CA SER A 176 4.68 13.55 11.43
C SER A 176 3.16 13.62 11.62
N ILE A 177 2.58 14.69 11.13
CA ILE A 177 1.14 14.93 11.15
C ILE A 177 0.66 15.30 9.75
N ASP A 178 -0.40 14.64 9.28
CA ASP A 178 -1.14 15.03 8.07
C ASP A 178 -2.51 15.57 8.46
N SER A 179 -2.59 16.90 8.50
CA SER A 179 -3.82 17.66 8.75
C SER A 179 -3.71 19.07 8.21
N PHE A 180 -4.79 19.58 7.62
CA PHE A 180 -4.95 21.00 7.30
C PHE A 180 -5.51 21.83 8.47
N GLU A 181 -6.02 21.15 9.52
CA GLU A 181 -6.63 21.83 10.67
C GLU A 181 -5.53 22.37 11.60
N ARG A 182 -5.44 23.69 11.69
CA ARG A 182 -4.40 24.39 12.45
C ARG A 182 -4.27 23.91 13.90
N ARG A 183 -5.41 23.68 14.59
CA ARG A 183 -5.41 23.26 16.00
C ARG A 183 -4.83 21.86 16.20
N GLU A 184 -5.08 20.96 15.25
CA GLU A 184 -4.51 19.60 15.26
C GLU A 184 -3.01 19.67 15.08
N VAL A 185 -2.54 20.44 14.08
CA VAL A 185 -1.11 20.63 13.80
C VAL A 185 -0.39 21.23 15.01
N GLU A 186 -0.92 22.32 15.58
CA GLU A 186 -0.34 22.96 16.78
C GLU A 186 -0.25 21.99 17.96
N ALA A 187 -1.29 21.18 18.18
CA ALA A 187 -1.30 20.19 19.25
C ALA A 187 -0.29 19.05 18.99
N ALA A 188 -0.18 18.58 17.75
CA ALA A 188 0.76 17.54 17.34
C ALA A 188 2.22 18.02 17.46
N VAL A 189 2.54 19.20 16.97
CA VAL A 189 3.90 19.78 17.05
C VAL A 189 4.29 20.02 18.51
N LYS A 190 3.38 20.58 19.32
CA LYS A 190 3.62 20.75 20.76
C LYS A 190 3.84 19.43 21.50
N ALA A 191 3.28 18.34 20.98
CA ALA A 191 3.45 16.98 21.50
C ALA A 191 4.73 16.29 21.00
N GLY A 192 5.44 16.86 20.02
CA GLY A 192 6.72 16.36 19.51
C GLY A 192 6.72 15.89 18.06
N ALA A 193 5.68 16.15 17.27
CA ALA A 193 5.74 15.97 15.82
C ALA A 193 6.77 16.94 15.23
N THR A 194 7.63 16.44 14.34
CA THR A 194 8.74 17.21 13.77
C THR A 194 8.57 17.50 12.29
N LEU A 195 7.50 17.00 11.66
CA LEU A 195 7.15 17.25 10.27
C LEU A 195 5.64 17.39 10.14
N VAL A 196 5.21 18.37 9.33
CA VAL A 196 3.81 18.60 8.94
C VAL A 196 3.69 18.38 7.44
N LEU A 197 2.84 17.45 7.01
CA LEU A 197 2.74 17.06 5.60
C LEU A 197 1.79 17.92 4.76
N SER A 198 0.87 18.67 5.37
CA SER A 198 -0.19 19.39 4.67
C SER A 198 -0.22 20.87 5.02
N VAL A 199 0.69 21.64 4.37
CA VAL A 199 0.69 23.11 4.46
C VAL A 199 0.26 23.70 3.13
N ASN A 200 -0.76 24.57 3.15
CA ASN A 200 -1.24 25.30 1.98
C ASN A 200 -1.57 26.75 2.34
N SER A 201 -2.21 27.51 1.46
CA SER A 201 -2.53 28.92 1.72
C SER A 201 -3.38 29.15 2.98
N ALA A 202 -4.18 28.17 3.40
CA ALA A 202 -5.07 28.31 4.55
C ALA A 202 -4.34 28.30 5.90
N ASN A 203 -3.18 27.64 6.01
CA ASN A 203 -2.43 27.49 7.26
C ASN A 203 -0.96 27.93 7.19
N ALA A 204 -0.49 28.40 6.03
CA ALA A 204 0.89 28.81 5.79
C ALA A 204 1.39 29.90 6.76
N GLU A 205 0.54 30.87 7.10
CA GLU A 205 0.92 31.93 8.06
C GLU A 205 1.25 31.34 9.44
N ALA A 206 0.49 30.33 9.90
CA ALA A 206 0.73 29.69 11.17
C ALA A 206 1.95 28.77 11.15
N ALA A 207 2.28 28.22 10.00
CA ALA A 207 3.39 27.28 9.83
C ALA A 207 4.75 27.90 10.19
N VAL A 208 4.91 29.20 10.06
CA VAL A 208 6.13 29.95 10.42
C VAL A 208 6.48 29.79 11.91
N ASP A 209 5.48 29.67 12.77
CA ASP A 209 5.64 29.62 14.23
C ASP A 209 5.70 28.20 14.79
N TRP A 210 5.49 27.18 13.97
CA TRP A 210 5.45 25.79 14.46
C TRP A 210 6.81 25.23 14.86
N GLY A 211 7.90 25.73 14.25
CA GLY A 211 9.24 25.23 14.54
C GLY A 211 9.47 23.77 14.10
N SER A 212 8.70 23.29 13.16
CA SER A 212 8.78 21.96 12.53
C SER A 212 9.12 22.07 11.05
N GLU A 213 9.59 20.97 10.46
CA GLU A 213 9.66 20.83 9.01
C GLU A 213 8.25 20.83 8.42
N VAL A 214 8.10 21.32 7.18
CA VAL A 214 6.80 21.38 6.53
C VAL A 214 6.89 20.91 5.07
N VAL A 215 5.85 20.23 4.60
CA VAL A 215 5.62 19.97 3.18
C VAL A 215 4.50 20.88 2.70
N VAL A 216 4.82 21.74 1.74
CA VAL A 216 3.85 22.63 1.13
C VAL A 216 3.18 21.91 -0.03
N VAL A 217 1.84 21.90 0.00
CA VAL A 217 1.01 21.32 -1.06
C VAL A 217 0.21 22.41 -1.75
N PRO A 218 -0.04 22.33 -3.06
CA PRO A 218 -0.80 23.34 -3.78
C PRO A 218 -2.29 23.28 -3.38
N ASP A 219 -2.96 24.44 -3.35
CA ASP A 219 -4.41 24.50 -3.11
C ASP A 219 -5.19 23.78 -4.22
N VAL A 220 -4.65 23.80 -5.43
CA VAL A 220 -5.21 23.10 -6.59
C VAL A 220 -4.11 22.28 -7.26
N PRO A 221 -4.19 20.94 -7.21
CA PRO A 221 -3.13 20.07 -7.76
C PRO A 221 -2.82 20.30 -9.25
N ALA A 222 -3.79 20.79 -10.04
CA ALA A 222 -3.63 21.05 -11.47
C ALA A 222 -2.79 22.31 -11.80
N THR A 223 -2.33 23.06 -10.80
CA THR A 223 -1.53 24.30 -11.01
C THR A 223 -0.03 24.09 -10.84
N LEU A 224 0.42 22.85 -10.68
CA LEU A 224 1.84 22.49 -10.75
C LEU A 224 2.24 22.34 -12.23
N GLU A 225 2.68 23.45 -12.86
CA GLU A 225 3.40 23.45 -14.14
C GLU A 225 4.91 23.61 -13.91
#